data_ef8f2267a0f8adfa1f27e19aec9d0134
#
_entry.id   ef8f2267a0f8adfa1f27e19aec9d0134
#
_cell.length_a   1.000
_cell.length_b   1.000
_cell.length_c   1.000
_cell.angle_alpha   90.00
_cell.angle_beta   90.00
_cell.angle_gamma   90.00
#
_symmetry.space_group_name_H-M   'P 1'
#
loop_
_entity.id
_entity.type
_entity.pdbx_description
1 polymer ?
#
loop_
_entity_poly.entity_id
_entity_poly.type
_entity_poly.pdbx_seq_one_letter_code
_entity_poly.pdbx_strand_id
1 'polypeptide(L)'
;GFQTSNNSKTGGFHNTDLELAIGSQNSLPARYDKGGEWGKLWPHAIDPAVFYDDNGNLWMSYGSWSGGIYMLQLDEKTGLRDYSVKYESNFDTLQGNVTSDAYFGKKIAGGHYVSGEASYIEKIGDKYVLFMSYGFMLAETGGYEMRIFYSDNPDGPYVDTKGESAIYDSFVINYSASGKLKRGQKLLGNYQWETMKIGENTQGHNSAYYDEKTGRAYVVYHTRFNDGTEGHQLRVHELFLNQDGYIVASPYEYSADNAKVTSSTSYSENSITGTYDVIVHKYETKCNQYGGETEIVKPVKVTLNADGTVSGGMSGSWAVVNGTPYATITLGGKEYKGVFAEQNVTGTNVNTMCFTVIDKTTGLCAWGSREIADDAAVAQNAKNFKVSISSETYNDIELPTESFAGATITWSSSDTDVISNNGVVTIPADDTEVILTVRISKGDYYYEREYTTTVMGEGTPVDTTSGLEALYKFEGNLTN
;
A
#
# COMPACT_ATOMS: atom_id res chain seq x y z
N GLY A 1 -23.63 -14.39 -1.92
CA GLY A 1 -23.54 -15.10 -0.65
C GLY A 1 -24.67 -16.12 -0.48
N PHE A 2 -24.46 -17.07 0.41
CA PHE A 2 -25.47 -18.12 0.70
C PHE A 2 -26.57 -17.54 1.57
N GLN A 3 -27.78 -17.48 1.05
CA GLN A 3 -28.93 -16.91 1.74
C GLN A 3 -29.79 -17.99 2.40
N THR A 4 -30.10 -17.83 3.69
CA THR A 4 -30.93 -18.76 4.47
C THR A 4 -32.36 -18.28 4.66
N SER A 5 -32.61 -16.97 4.58
CA SER A 5 -33.97 -16.40 4.71
C SER A 5 -34.10 -15.10 3.94
N ASN A 6 -35.29 -14.83 3.42
CA ASN A 6 -35.61 -13.63 2.65
C ASN A 6 -36.03 -12.45 3.50
N ASN A 7 -36.70 -12.71 4.63
CA ASN A 7 -37.25 -11.65 5.46
C ASN A 7 -37.50 -12.19 6.88
N SER A 8 -36.85 -11.56 7.83
CA SER A 8 -36.99 -11.88 9.25
C SER A 8 -38.39 -11.70 9.79
N LYS A 9 -39.22 -10.84 9.16
CA LYS A 9 -40.60 -10.57 9.60
C LYS A 9 -41.64 -11.58 9.09
N THR A 10 -41.34 -12.27 8.01
CA THR A 10 -42.26 -13.22 7.39
C THR A 10 -41.90 -14.67 7.58
N GLY A 11 -40.76 -14.97 8.21
CA GLY A 11 -40.24 -16.31 8.45
C GLY A 11 -40.01 -17.12 7.19
N GLY A 12 -39.91 -16.47 6.04
CA GLY A 12 -39.77 -17.14 4.76
C GLY A 12 -38.31 -17.50 4.47
N PHE A 13 -38.05 -18.78 4.22
CA PHE A 13 -36.80 -19.20 3.62
C PHE A 13 -36.94 -19.64 2.16
N HIS A 14 -38.16 -19.39 1.58
CA HIS A 14 -38.44 -19.64 0.17
C HIS A 14 -37.68 -18.72 -0.76
N ASN A 15 -37.25 -19.26 -1.90
CA ASN A 15 -36.40 -18.58 -2.87
C ASN A 15 -35.02 -18.20 -2.27
N THR A 16 -34.48 -19.04 -1.43
CA THR A 16 -33.13 -18.88 -0.82
C THR A 16 -32.20 -19.99 -1.29
N ASP A 17 -30.90 -19.76 -1.15
CA ASP A 17 -29.90 -20.80 -1.42
C ASP A 17 -30.09 -22.02 -0.51
N LEU A 18 -30.55 -21.79 0.72
CA LEU A 18 -30.82 -22.89 1.64
C LEU A 18 -31.97 -23.78 1.12
N GLU A 19 -33.06 -23.18 0.62
CA GLU A 19 -34.15 -23.95 0.02
C GLU A 19 -33.67 -24.76 -1.19
N LEU A 20 -32.83 -24.20 -2.03
CA LEU A 20 -32.21 -24.90 -3.16
C LEU A 20 -31.35 -26.09 -2.69
N ALA A 21 -30.67 -25.96 -1.55
CA ALA A 21 -29.79 -26.97 -1.02
C ALA A 21 -30.52 -28.14 -0.32
N ILE A 22 -31.59 -27.84 0.42
CA ILE A 22 -32.28 -28.83 1.28
C ILE A 22 -33.69 -29.19 0.81
N GLY A 23 -34.19 -28.53 -0.23
CA GLY A 23 -35.57 -28.67 -0.71
C GLY A 23 -36.54 -27.81 0.08
N SER A 24 -37.75 -27.64 -0.49
CA SER A 24 -38.82 -26.85 0.13
C SER A 24 -39.32 -27.53 1.42
N GLN A 25 -39.42 -26.75 2.48
CA GLN A 25 -39.94 -27.19 3.79
C GLN A 25 -40.91 -26.13 4.34
N ASN A 26 -41.74 -26.55 5.28
CA ASN A 26 -42.77 -25.67 5.87
C ASN A 26 -42.19 -24.59 6.81
N SER A 27 -40.97 -24.77 7.28
CA SER A 27 -40.30 -23.84 8.19
C SER A 27 -38.78 -23.93 8.04
N LEU A 28 -38.10 -22.84 8.40
CA LEU A 28 -36.65 -22.84 8.48
C LEU A 28 -36.17 -23.89 9.50
N PRO A 29 -35.24 -24.79 9.14
CA PRO A 29 -34.69 -25.75 10.09
C PRO A 29 -34.06 -25.05 11.29
N ALA A 30 -34.29 -25.59 12.50
CA ALA A 30 -33.86 -24.98 13.77
C ALA A 30 -32.37 -24.64 13.83
N ARG A 31 -31.51 -25.41 13.13
CA ARG A 31 -30.08 -25.12 13.06
C ARG A 31 -29.75 -23.79 12.35
N TYR A 32 -30.62 -23.30 11.46
CA TYR A 32 -30.46 -22.04 10.74
C TYR A 32 -31.32 -20.92 11.31
N ASP A 33 -32.25 -21.26 12.20
CA ASP A 33 -33.12 -20.30 12.90
C ASP A 33 -32.51 -19.92 14.27
N LYS A 34 -31.46 -19.16 14.23
CA LYS A 34 -30.67 -18.74 15.41
C LYS A 34 -30.50 -17.22 15.44
N GLY A 35 -31.59 -16.48 15.37
CA GLY A 35 -31.58 -15.02 15.30
C GLY A 35 -30.81 -14.30 16.42
N GLY A 36 -30.63 -14.93 17.60
CA GLY A 36 -29.83 -14.37 18.69
C GLY A 36 -28.33 -14.71 18.60
N GLU A 37 -27.92 -15.51 17.64
CA GLU A 37 -26.54 -16.01 17.50
C GLU A 37 -25.80 -15.38 16.30
N TRP A 38 -26.28 -14.20 15.87
CA TRP A 38 -25.64 -13.44 14.82
C TRP A 38 -24.15 -13.28 15.08
N GLY A 39 -23.36 -13.55 14.04
CA GLY A 39 -21.91 -13.42 14.10
C GLY A 39 -21.17 -14.55 14.83
N LYS A 40 -21.88 -15.52 15.43
CA LYS A 40 -21.22 -16.68 16.07
C LYS A 40 -21.19 -17.90 15.18
N LEU A 41 -22.26 -18.15 14.44
CA LEU A 41 -22.53 -19.44 13.83
C LEU A 41 -22.28 -19.48 12.32
N TRP A 42 -22.42 -18.37 11.61
CA TRP A 42 -22.27 -18.32 10.15
C TRP A 42 -21.63 -17.03 9.65
N PRO A 43 -21.08 -17.05 8.43
CA PRO A 43 -20.46 -15.87 7.82
C PRO A 43 -21.49 -14.84 7.37
N HIS A 44 -21.04 -13.60 7.26
CA HIS A 44 -21.75 -12.60 6.46
C HIS A 44 -21.63 -12.91 4.98
N ALA A 45 -22.66 -12.62 4.21
CA ALA A 45 -22.68 -12.77 2.75
C ALA A 45 -22.08 -11.53 2.06
N ILE A 46 -20.81 -11.26 2.28
CA ILE A 46 -20.08 -10.07 1.81
C ILE A 46 -18.65 -10.42 1.45
N ASP A 47 -17.96 -9.55 0.73
CA ASP A 47 -16.55 -9.62 0.36
C ASP A 47 -16.16 -10.94 -0.35
N PRO A 48 -16.87 -11.36 -1.42
CA PRO A 48 -16.50 -12.56 -2.13
C PRO A 48 -15.25 -12.34 -2.96
N ALA A 49 -14.32 -13.29 -2.88
CA ALA A 49 -13.19 -13.41 -3.80
C ALA A 49 -13.15 -14.81 -4.40
N VAL A 50 -12.87 -14.91 -5.69
CA VAL A 50 -12.86 -16.17 -6.42
C VAL A 50 -11.49 -16.44 -7.04
N PHE A 51 -11.09 -17.70 -7.05
CA PHE A 51 -9.84 -18.14 -7.68
C PHE A 51 -9.94 -19.60 -8.15
N TYR A 52 -9.05 -19.98 -9.06
CA TYR A 52 -8.85 -21.38 -9.46
C TYR A 52 -7.71 -21.99 -8.67
N ASP A 53 -7.88 -23.23 -8.24
CA ASP A 53 -6.75 -24.02 -7.74
C ASP A 53 -5.97 -24.67 -8.89
N ASP A 54 -4.88 -25.37 -8.58
CA ASP A 54 -4.03 -26.05 -9.57
C ASP A 54 -4.74 -27.18 -10.33
N ASN A 55 -5.84 -27.66 -9.80
CA ASN A 55 -6.64 -28.72 -10.42
C ASN A 55 -7.76 -28.16 -11.31
N GLY A 56 -7.87 -26.81 -11.39
CA GLY A 56 -8.91 -26.12 -12.11
C GLY A 56 -10.23 -26.00 -11.36
N ASN A 57 -10.31 -26.35 -10.08
CA ASN A 57 -11.53 -26.17 -9.32
C ASN A 57 -11.70 -24.68 -8.98
N LEU A 58 -12.93 -24.19 -9.12
CA LEU A 58 -13.27 -22.80 -8.79
C LEU A 58 -13.69 -22.69 -7.34
N TRP A 59 -13.01 -21.80 -6.61
CA TRP A 59 -13.25 -21.55 -5.20
C TRP A 59 -13.71 -20.11 -4.96
N MET A 60 -14.46 -19.91 -3.86
CA MET A 60 -14.87 -18.61 -3.36
C MET A 60 -14.63 -18.50 -1.87
N SER A 61 -13.82 -17.54 -1.44
CA SER A 61 -13.78 -17.08 -0.05
C SER A 61 -14.78 -15.96 0.14
N TYR A 62 -15.42 -15.88 1.32
CA TYR A 62 -16.39 -14.83 1.65
C TYR A 62 -16.60 -14.73 3.15
N GLY A 63 -17.13 -13.59 3.60
CA GLY A 63 -17.40 -13.32 5.00
C GLY A 63 -16.73 -12.05 5.49
N SER A 64 -17.06 -11.64 6.70
CA SER A 64 -16.52 -10.44 7.33
C SER A 64 -16.79 -10.49 8.81
N TRP A 65 -15.78 -10.15 9.62
CA TRP A 65 -15.91 -10.08 11.08
C TRP A 65 -16.63 -11.31 11.70
N SER A 66 -17.36 -11.13 12.75
CA SER A 66 -18.41 -11.98 13.34
C SER A 66 -18.12 -13.48 13.24
N GLY A 67 -18.78 -14.18 12.33
CA GLY A 67 -18.64 -15.63 12.13
C GLY A 67 -17.35 -16.05 11.45
N GLY A 68 -16.60 -15.13 10.88
CA GLY A 68 -15.34 -15.37 10.16
C GLY A 68 -15.52 -15.52 8.65
N ILE A 69 -14.47 -15.99 8.03
CA ILE A 69 -14.33 -16.18 6.58
C ILE A 69 -14.49 -17.64 6.26
N TYR A 70 -15.28 -17.93 5.23
CA TYR A 70 -15.59 -19.30 4.77
C TYR A 70 -15.15 -19.49 3.33
N MET A 71 -14.91 -20.74 2.97
CA MET A 71 -14.54 -21.19 1.64
C MET A 71 -15.61 -22.12 1.08
N LEU A 72 -16.04 -21.85 -0.14
CA LEU A 72 -16.94 -22.66 -0.95
C LEU A 72 -16.30 -23.06 -2.26
N GLN A 73 -16.59 -24.26 -2.72
CA GLN A 73 -16.33 -24.64 -4.10
C GLN A 73 -17.54 -24.24 -4.97
N LEU A 74 -17.23 -23.70 -6.14
CA LEU A 74 -18.22 -23.28 -7.13
C LEU A 74 -18.19 -24.22 -8.34
N ASP A 75 -19.31 -24.33 -9.02
CA ASP A 75 -19.38 -24.98 -10.33
C ASP A 75 -18.72 -24.10 -11.38
N GLU A 76 -17.72 -24.60 -12.05
CA GLU A 76 -16.90 -23.85 -13.00
C GLU A 76 -17.68 -23.31 -14.21
N LYS A 77 -18.78 -23.99 -14.60
CA LYS A 77 -19.56 -23.63 -15.78
C LYS A 77 -20.54 -22.52 -15.49
N THR A 78 -21.09 -22.51 -14.28
CA THR A 78 -22.16 -21.58 -13.90
C THR A 78 -21.67 -20.47 -12.97
N GLY A 79 -20.54 -20.67 -12.29
CA GLY A 79 -20.04 -19.75 -11.24
C GLY A 79 -20.91 -19.78 -9.97
N LEU A 80 -21.89 -20.67 -9.90
CA LEU A 80 -22.75 -20.82 -8.74
C LEU A 80 -22.14 -21.81 -7.77
N ARG A 81 -22.62 -21.78 -6.52
CA ARG A 81 -22.22 -22.78 -5.53
C ARG A 81 -22.45 -24.18 -6.07
N ASP A 82 -21.48 -25.06 -5.94
CA ASP A 82 -21.62 -26.47 -6.27
C ASP A 82 -22.30 -27.21 -5.10
N TYR A 83 -23.61 -27.48 -5.26
CA TYR A 83 -24.41 -28.18 -4.25
C TYR A 83 -24.09 -29.68 -4.14
N SER A 84 -23.31 -30.25 -5.06
CA SER A 84 -22.81 -31.63 -4.95
C SER A 84 -21.67 -31.75 -3.93
N VAL A 85 -20.94 -30.65 -3.68
CA VAL A 85 -19.90 -30.59 -2.67
C VAL A 85 -20.52 -30.26 -1.32
N LYS A 86 -20.35 -31.18 -0.36
CA LYS A 86 -20.81 -31.02 1.03
C LYS A 86 -19.62 -31.01 1.96
N TYR A 87 -19.63 -30.05 2.87
CA TYR A 87 -18.63 -29.92 3.90
C TYR A 87 -19.04 -30.68 5.14
N GLU A 88 -18.08 -31.23 5.88
CA GLU A 88 -18.36 -31.78 7.20
C GLU A 88 -18.95 -30.67 8.09
N SER A 89 -20.04 -30.97 8.77
CA SER A 89 -20.72 -30.02 9.62
C SER A 89 -20.42 -30.29 11.09
N ASN A 90 -19.91 -29.26 11.79
CA ASN A 90 -19.75 -29.26 13.23
C ASN A 90 -20.74 -28.32 13.94
N PHE A 91 -21.86 -28.04 13.28
CA PHE A 91 -22.86 -27.06 13.73
C PHE A 91 -23.56 -27.45 15.04
N ASP A 92 -23.61 -28.72 15.36
CA ASP A 92 -24.34 -29.21 16.54
C ASP A 92 -23.68 -28.85 17.87
N THR A 93 -22.44 -28.43 17.84
CA THR A 93 -21.72 -28.02 19.05
C THR A 93 -22.16 -26.69 19.59
N LEU A 94 -22.81 -25.81 18.79
CA LEU A 94 -23.44 -24.52 19.11
C LEU A 94 -22.72 -23.63 20.14
N GLN A 95 -21.48 -23.90 20.43
CA GLN A 95 -20.69 -23.22 21.46
C GLN A 95 -19.83 -22.08 20.89
N GLY A 96 -20.20 -21.54 19.72
CA GLY A 96 -19.49 -20.45 19.08
C GLY A 96 -18.26 -20.84 18.26
N ASN A 97 -18.00 -22.15 18.13
CA ASN A 97 -16.83 -22.66 17.40
C ASN A 97 -17.21 -23.47 16.18
N VAL A 98 -18.13 -22.94 15.38
CA VAL A 98 -18.46 -23.56 14.10
C VAL A 98 -17.29 -23.37 13.13
N THR A 99 -16.65 -24.45 12.71
CA THR A 99 -15.53 -24.44 11.76
C THR A 99 -15.92 -24.89 10.36
N SER A 100 -17.12 -25.49 10.21
CA SER A 100 -17.68 -25.85 8.90
C SER A 100 -19.19 -26.06 9.00
N ASP A 101 -19.85 -25.89 7.88
CA ASP A 101 -21.25 -26.19 7.69
C ASP A 101 -21.45 -26.82 6.31
N ALA A 102 -22.37 -27.77 6.21
CA ALA A 102 -22.59 -28.50 4.97
C ALA A 102 -22.88 -27.59 3.76
N TYR A 103 -23.44 -26.40 4.00
CA TYR A 103 -23.85 -25.48 2.94
C TYR A 103 -23.14 -24.13 2.94
N PHE A 104 -22.63 -23.67 4.07
CA PHE A 104 -21.86 -22.42 4.14
C PHE A 104 -20.39 -22.59 3.77
N GLY A 105 -19.91 -23.82 3.84
CA GLY A 105 -18.54 -24.13 3.54
C GLY A 105 -17.66 -24.36 4.77
N LYS A 106 -16.36 -24.29 4.56
CA LYS A 106 -15.32 -24.48 5.57
C LYS A 106 -14.80 -23.11 6.02
N LYS A 107 -14.77 -22.88 7.33
CA LYS A 107 -14.15 -21.67 7.88
C LYS A 107 -12.63 -21.73 7.66
N ILE A 108 -12.07 -20.65 7.13
CA ILE A 108 -10.64 -20.55 6.86
C ILE A 108 -9.94 -19.48 7.70
N ALA A 109 -10.68 -18.47 8.20
CA ALA A 109 -10.13 -17.41 9.05
C ALA A 109 -11.19 -16.78 9.95
N GLY A 110 -10.75 -15.98 10.92
CA GLY A 110 -11.62 -15.17 11.77
C GLY A 110 -12.47 -16.01 12.74
N GLY A 111 -13.64 -15.50 13.05
CA GLY A 111 -14.58 -16.07 14.01
C GLY A 111 -14.60 -15.33 15.35
N HIS A 112 -15.57 -15.63 16.20
CA HIS A 112 -15.73 -15.07 17.55
C HIS A 112 -15.75 -13.53 17.60
N TYR A 113 -16.33 -12.87 16.57
CA TYR A 113 -16.38 -11.40 16.43
C TYR A 113 -15.00 -10.73 16.29
N VAL A 114 -13.96 -11.48 16.02
CA VAL A 114 -12.66 -10.89 15.69
C VAL A 114 -12.79 -10.12 14.40
N SER A 115 -12.22 -8.90 14.34
CA SER A 115 -12.18 -8.13 13.10
C SER A 115 -11.39 -8.90 12.04
N GLY A 116 -11.77 -8.77 10.80
CA GLY A 116 -11.13 -9.40 9.66
C GLY A 116 -12.11 -9.53 8.53
N GLU A 117 -11.78 -8.93 7.39
CA GLU A 117 -12.64 -8.88 6.21
C GLU A 117 -11.81 -8.83 4.94
N ALA A 118 -12.48 -8.69 3.79
CA ALA A 118 -11.81 -8.57 2.49
C ALA A 118 -10.81 -9.71 2.24
N SER A 119 -11.24 -10.94 2.49
CA SER A 119 -10.39 -12.09 2.20
C SER A 119 -10.08 -12.19 0.71
N TYR A 120 -8.81 -12.33 0.38
CA TYR A 120 -8.35 -12.57 -0.98
C TYR A 120 -7.31 -13.67 -0.98
N ILE A 121 -7.40 -14.60 -1.91
CA ILE A 121 -6.46 -15.73 -2.01
C ILE A 121 -5.81 -15.71 -3.38
N GLU A 122 -4.49 -15.76 -3.36
CA GLU A 122 -3.66 -15.88 -4.56
C GLU A 122 -2.61 -16.95 -4.34
N LYS A 123 -2.33 -17.76 -5.35
CA LYS A 123 -1.22 -18.71 -5.29
C LYS A 123 0.06 -18.02 -5.73
N ILE A 124 1.00 -17.87 -4.78
CA ILE A 124 2.30 -17.23 -5.04
C ILE A 124 3.41 -18.20 -4.64
N GLY A 125 4.22 -18.59 -5.61
CA GLY A 125 5.15 -19.70 -5.44
C GLY A 125 4.39 -21.01 -5.21
N ASP A 126 4.78 -21.75 -4.16
CA ASP A 126 4.19 -23.04 -3.85
C ASP A 126 3.03 -22.96 -2.84
N LYS A 127 2.63 -21.75 -2.41
CA LYS A 127 1.63 -21.57 -1.35
C LYS A 127 0.42 -20.79 -1.83
N TYR A 128 -0.76 -21.17 -1.31
CA TYR A 128 -1.93 -20.30 -1.30
C TYR A 128 -1.76 -19.26 -0.20
N VAL A 129 -1.85 -18.00 -0.55
CA VAL A 129 -1.67 -16.88 0.36
C VAL A 129 -3.01 -16.21 0.58
N LEU A 130 -3.47 -16.25 1.82
CA LEU A 130 -4.69 -15.58 2.25
C LEU A 130 -4.33 -14.19 2.77
N PHE A 131 -4.80 -13.18 2.08
CA PHE A 131 -4.76 -11.78 2.51
C PHE A 131 -6.03 -11.45 3.29
N MET A 132 -5.87 -10.76 4.40
CA MET A 132 -6.97 -10.32 5.26
C MET A 132 -6.75 -8.86 5.67
N SER A 133 -7.84 -8.11 5.83
CA SER A 133 -7.82 -6.76 6.39
C SER A 133 -8.46 -6.76 7.77
N TYR A 134 -7.75 -6.21 8.76
CA TYR A 134 -8.17 -6.13 10.15
C TYR A 134 -8.32 -4.68 10.58
N GLY A 135 -9.17 -4.42 11.58
CA GLY A 135 -9.38 -3.08 12.13
C GLY A 135 -10.48 -2.30 11.40
N PHE A 136 -10.45 -0.99 11.54
CA PHE A 136 -11.43 -0.07 10.94
C PHE A 136 -10.86 0.66 9.74
N MET A 137 -11.67 0.84 8.71
CA MET A 137 -11.24 1.42 7.43
C MET A 137 -11.13 2.96 7.42
N LEU A 138 -11.52 3.66 8.49
CA LEU A 138 -11.43 5.12 8.56
C LEU A 138 -10.05 5.57 9.03
N ALA A 139 -9.48 6.61 8.42
CA ALA A 139 -8.18 7.18 8.81
C ALA A 139 -8.22 7.73 10.25
N GLU A 140 -9.31 8.39 10.63
CA GLU A 140 -9.50 8.95 11.97
C GLU A 140 -9.54 7.88 13.07
N THR A 141 -10.21 6.76 12.80
CA THR A 141 -10.28 5.64 13.75
C THR A 141 -9.21 4.60 13.48
N GLY A 142 -8.35 4.85 12.54
CA GLY A 142 -7.38 4.05 11.83
C GLY A 142 -6.77 2.89 12.58
N GLY A 143 -6.83 1.80 12.00
CA GLY A 143 -6.35 0.52 12.43
C GLY A 143 -6.49 -0.51 11.34
N TYR A 144 -6.95 -0.10 10.15
CA TYR A 144 -7.07 -1.01 9.01
C TYR A 144 -5.68 -1.44 8.55
N GLU A 145 -5.45 -2.73 8.54
CA GLU A 145 -4.15 -3.32 8.28
C GLU A 145 -4.25 -4.66 7.56
N MET A 146 -3.37 -4.90 6.62
CA MET A 146 -3.25 -6.18 5.94
C MET A 146 -2.40 -7.15 6.73
N ARG A 147 -2.90 -8.38 6.86
CA ARG A 147 -2.16 -9.53 7.40
C ARG A 147 -2.34 -10.71 6.48
N ILE A 148 -1.29 -11.51 6.32
CA ILE A 148 -1.30 -12.65 5.42
C ILE A 148 -1.02 -13.96 6.17
N PHE A 149 -1.60 -15.03 5.62
CA PHE A 149 -1.45 -16.39 6.09
C PHE A 149 -1.21 -17.31 4.90
N TYR A 150 -0.65 -18.47 5.14
CA TYR A 150 -0.18 -19.41 4.12
C TYR A 150 -0.82 -20.78 4.29
N SER A 151 -1.07 -21.46 3.18
CA SER A 151 -1.52 -22.85 3.15
C SER A 151 -0.95 -23.60 1.95
N ASP A 152 -0.80 -24.92 2.10
CA ASP A 152 -0.50 -25.82 0.97
C ASP A 152 -1.76 -26.18 0.16
N ASN A 153 -2.94 -25.94 0.73
CA ASN A 153 -4.23 -26.30 0.11
C ASN A 153 -5.12 -25.05 -0.04
N PRO A 154 -5.97 -25.01 -1.10
CA PRO A 154 -6.85 -23.87 -1.33
C PRO A 154 -7.82 -23.59 -0.18
N ASP A 155 -8.28 -24.62 0.52
CA ASP A 155 -9.23 -24.57 1.63
C ASP A 155 -8.58 -24.62 3.02
N GLY A 156 -7.26 -24.36 3.09
CA GLY A 156 -6.49 -24.31 4.33
C GLY A 156 -6.00 -25.70 4.86
N PRO A 157 -5.49 -25.76 6.08
CA PRO A 157 -5.47 -24.70 7.09
C PRO A 157 -4.52 -23.55 6.73
N TYR A 158 -4.94 -22.34 6.99
CA TYR A 158 -4.12 -21.15 6.82
C TYR A 158 -3.42 -20.80 8.14
N VAL A 159 -2.10 -20.66 8.07
CA VAL A 159 -1.25 -20.33 9.23
C VAL A 159 -0.30 -19.18 8.89
N ASP A 160 0.11 -18.44 9.91
CA ASP A 160 1.12 -17.39 9.74
C ASP A 160 2.55 -17.94 9.80
N THR A 161 3.55 -17.05 9.74
CA THR A 161 4.98 -17.42 9.79
C THR A 161 5.39 -18.12 11.08
N LYS A 162 4.59 -18.02 12.15
CA LYS A 162 4.81 -18.67 13.45
C LYS A 162 4.08 -20.02 13.56
N GLY A 163 3.25 -20.35 12.56
CA GLY A 163 2.37 -21.52 12.59
C GLY A 163 1.04 -21.30 13.33
N GLU A 164 0.70 -20.04 13.67
CA GLU A 164 -0.57 -19.70 14.31
C GLU A 164 -1.71 -19.68 13.29
N SER A 165 -2.84 -20.31 13.66
CA SER A 165 -4.00 -20.42 12.77
C SER A 165 -4.65 -19.06 12.48
N ALA A 166 -5.12 -18.86 11.24
CA ALA A 166 -5.97 -17.74 10.86
C ALA A 166 -7.36 -17.80 11.53
N ILE A 167 -7.80 -18.99 11.99
CA ILE A 167 -9.06 -19.17 12.72
C ILE A 167 -8.83 -18.87 14.20
N TYR A 168 -9.73 -18.08 14.77
CA TYR A 168 -9.73 -17.76 16.20
C TYR A 168 -10.68 -18.69 16.95
N ASP A 169 -10.34 -19.00 18.20
CA ASP A 169 -11.11 -19.81 19.12
C ASP A 169 -11.77 -19.01 20.24
N SER A 170 -11.47 -17.71 20.31
CA SER A 170 -12.01 -16.77 21.30
C SER A 170 -11.96 -15.33 20.75
N PHE A 171 -12.78 -14.45 21.33
CA PHE A 171 -12.74 -13.04 20.99
C PHE A 171 -11.41 -12.40 21.42
N VAL A 172 -10.79 -11.67 20.50
CA VAL A 172 -9.62 -10.84 20.73
C VAL A 172 -9.74 -9.54 19.96
N ILE A 173 -9.18 -8.47 20.52
CA ILE A 173 -9.04 -7.20 19.83
C ILE A 173 -7.68 -7.19 19.13
N ASN A 174 -7.67 -7.53 17.85
CA ASN A 174 -6.43 -7.70 17.09
C ASN A 174 -5.93 -6.45 16.37
N TYR A 175 -6.65 -5.33 16.50
CA TYR A 175 -6.29 -4.02 15.97
C TYR A 175 -5.90 -3.01 17.05
N SER A 176 -5.76 -3.41 18.29
CA SER A 176 -5.31 -2.53 19.37
C SER A 176 -3.94 -2.93 19.91
N ALA A 177 -3.25 -1.98 20.55
CA ALA A 177 -1.96 -2.21 21.21
C ALA A 177 -2.01 -3.33 22.28
N SER A 178 -3.19 -3.58 22.85
CA SER A 178 -3.42 -4.64 23.82
C SER A 178 -3.74 -6.00 23.18
N GLY A 179 -3.75 -6.09 21.85
CA GLY A 179 -4.06 -7.32 21.13
C GLY A 179 -3.21 -8.49 21.61
N LYS A 180 -3.85 -9.44 22.30
CA LYS A 180 -3.17 -10.62 22.84
C LYS A 180 -2.67 -11.56 21.73
N LEU A 181 -3.20 -11.43 20.51
CA LEU A 181 -2.91 -12.35 19.43
C LEU A 181 -2.47 -11.57 18.19
N LYS A 182 -1.16 -11.41 18.07
CA LYS A 182 -0.49 -10.87 16.90
C LYS A 182 -0.39 -11.95 15.82
N ARG A 183 -1.53 -12.41 15.31
CA ARG A 183 -1.63 -13.42 14.25
C ARG A 183 -1.56 -12.81 12.88
N GLY A 184 -1.02 -13.59 11.96
CA GLY A 184 -0.79 -13.16 10.59
C GLY A 184 0.54 -12.43 10.44
N GLN A 185 1.16 -12.59 9.30
CA GLN A 185 2.30 -11.78 8.91
C GLN A 185 1.81 -10.40 8.50
N LYS A 186 2.35 -9.35 9.10
CA LYS A 186 2.07 -7.97 8.68
C LYS A 186 2.89 -7.64 7.44
N LEU A 187 2.21 -7.40 6.32
CA LEU A 187 2.87 -7.15 5.05
C LEU A 187 3.50 -5.74 5.01
N LEU A 188 2.77 -4.75 5.51
CA LEU A 188 3.19 -3.36 5.66
C LEU A 188 2.34 -2.70 6.76
N GLY A 189 2.68 -1.49 7.16
CA GLY A 189 1.94 -0.72 8.17
C GLY A 189 1.91 0.76 7.84
N ASN A 190 1.47 1.58 8.77
CA ASN A 190 1.41 3.03 8.60
C ASN A 190 2.82 3.61 8.54
N TYR A 191 3.12 4.38 7.51
CA TYR A 191 4.48 4.87 7.27
C TYR A 191 4.52 6.21 6.54
N GLN A 192 5.67 6.87 6.62
CA GLN A 192 5.99 8.05 5.82
C GLN A 192 7.49 8.08 5.51
N TRP A 193 7.84 7.93 4.24
CA TRP A 193 9.19 8.22 3.76
C TRP A 193 9.48 9.72 3.78
N GLU A 194 10.74 10.11 3.85
CA GLU A 194 11.13 11.53 3.75
C GLU A 194 10.73 12.19 2.42
N THR A 195 10.58 11.40 1.36
CA THR A 195 10.11 11.84 0.04
C THR A 195 8.60 12.05 -0.04
N MET A 196 7.85 11.65 0.97
CA MET A 196 6.38 11.78 1.02
C MET A 196 5.96 13.02 1.79
N LYS A 197 5.09 13.83 1.21
CA LYS A 197 4.50 15.01 1.89
C LYS A 197 3.58 14.59 3.04
N ILE A 198 2.85 13.50 2.88
CA ILE A 198 1.82 13.02 3.80
C ILE A 198 2.05 11.52 4.03
N GLY A 199 1.91 11.07 5.27
CA GLY A 199 2.03 9.66 5.62
C GLY A 199 0.82 8.85 5.19
N GLU A 200 1.04 7.59 4.83
CA GLU A 200 0.00 6.62 4.52
C GLU A 200 -0.40 5.82 5.75
N ASN A 201 -1.70 5.58 5.88
CA ASN A 201 -2.27 4.76 6.93
C ASN A 201 -3.46 3.95 6.42
N THR A 202 -3.98 3.07 7.26
CA THR A 202 -5.26 2.39 7.00
C THR A 202 -5.26 1.65 5.65
N GLN A 203 -4.24 0.80 5.45
CA GLN A 203 -4.09 0.03 4.23
C GLN A 203 -4.85 -1.30 4.31
N GLY A 204 -5.63 -1.60 3.27
CA GLY A 204 -6.35 -2.86 3.24
C GLY A 204 -7.30 -3.02 2.05
N HIS A 205 -8.23 -3.96 2.21
CA HIS A 205 -9.24 -4.37 1.24
C HIS A 205 -8.59 -4.63 -0.14
N ASN A 206 -7.59 -5.48 -0.11
CA ASN A 206 -6.69 -5.71 -1.24
C ASN A 206 -7.19 -6.81 -2.18
N SER A 207 -6.65 -6.77 -3.38
CA SER A 207 -6.47 -7.93 -4.26
C SER A 207 -4.97 -8.22 -4.41
N ALA A 208 -4.65 -9.39 -4.93
CA ALA A 208 -3.30 -9.77 -5.32
C ALA A 208 -3.32 -10.38 -6.72
N TYR A 209 -2.20 -10.35 -7.39
CA TYR A 209 -2.06 -10.93 -8.71
C TYR A 209 -0.67 -11.53 -8.89
N TYR A 210 -0.62 -12.78 -9.32
CA TYR A 210 0.61 -13.44 -9.73
C TYR A 210 0.61 -13.58 -11.27
N ASP A 211 1.56 -12.93 -11.92
CA ASP A 211 1.76 -13.05 -13.37
C ASP A 211 2.66 -14.23 -13.66
N GLU A 212 2.08 -15.34 -14.05
CA GLU A 212 2.79 -16.58 -14.41
C GLU A 212 3.80 -16.37 -15.55
N LYS A 213 3.55 -15.44 -16.48
CA LYS A 213 4.43 -15.18 -17.61
C LYS A 213 5.72 -14.49 -17.18
N THR A 214 5.61 -13.55 -16.28
CA THR A 214 6.76 -12.80 -15.76
C THR A 214 7.30 -13.38 -14.45
N GLY A 215 6.50 -14.15 -13.71
CA GLY A 215 6.80 -14.62 -12.37
C GLY A 215 6.86 -13.47 -11.34
N ARG A 216 6.21 -12.34 -11.62
CA ARG A 216 6.05 -11.22 -10.69
C ARG A 216 4.73 -11.37 -9.94
N ALA A 217 4.74 -10.99 -8.69
CA ALA A 217 3.53 -10.92 -7.87
C ALA A 217 3.29 -9.49 -7.39
N TYR A 218 2.03 -9.13 -7.22
CA TYR A 218 1.62 -7.79 -6.84
C TYR A 218 0.53 -7.84 -5.80
N VAL A 219 0.51 -6.85 -4.93
CA VAL A 219 -0.65 -6.52 -4.09
C VAL A 219 -1.20 -5.16 -4.51
N VAL A 220 -2.52 -5.09 -4.68
CA VAL A 220 -3.25 -3.87 -5.01
C VAL A 220 -4.20 -3.60 -3.85
N TYR A 221 -4.10 -2.44 -3.22
CA TYR A 221 -4.86 -2.10 -2.04
C TYR A 221 -5.22 -0.62 -2.01
N HIS A 222 -6.19 -0.24 -1.20
CA HIS A 222 -6.40 1.17 -0.90
C HIS A 222 -5.63 1.58 0.35
N THR A 223 -5.18 2.82 0.36
CA THR A 223 -4.59 3.51 1.51
C THR A 223 -5.31 4.81 1.76
N ARG A 224 -5.27 5.27 3.00
CA ARG A 224 -5.68 6.61 3.41
C ARG A 224 -4.47 7.41 3.85
N PHE A 225 -4.68 8.65 4.23
CA PHE A 225 -3.62 9.62 4.48
C PHE A 225 -3.76 10.24 5.86
N ASN A 226 -2.60 10.57 6.46
CA ASN A 226 -2.56 11.27 7.74
C ASN A 226 -2.66 12.79 7.53
N ASP A 227 -3.74 13.24 6.89
CA ASP A 227 -3.99 14.64 6.52
C ASP A 227 -5.29 15.21 7.11
N GLY A 228 -5.94 14.43 7.98
CA GLY A 228 -7.22 14.80 8.60
C GLY A 228 -8.43 14.64 7.68
N THR A 229 -8.25 14.02 6.50
CA THR A 229 -9.35 13.68 5.59
C THR A 229 -9.58 12.16 5.53
N GLU A 230 -10.69 11.75 4.92
CA GLU A 230 -10.99 10.36 4.62
C GLU A 230 -10.73 10.03 3.13
N GLY A 231 -9.94 10.86 2.45
CA GLY A 231 -9.49 10.60 1.09
C GLY A 231 -8.72 9.28 1.00
N HIS A 232 -8.87 8.57 -0.10
CA HIS A 232 -8.15 7.32 -0.31
C HIS A 232 -7.66 7.20 -1.75
N GLN A 233 -6.61 6.42 -1.93
CA GLN A 233 -6.01 6.13 -3.24
C GLN A 233 -5.66 4.64 -3.33
N LEU A 234 -5.54 4.14 -4.55
CA LEU A 234 -4.98 2.82 -4.80
C LEU A 234 -3.46 2.86 -4.76
N ARG A 235 -2.87 1.76 -4.30
CA ARG A 235 -1.44 1.48 -4.34
C ARG A 235 -1.20 0.10 -4.91
N VAL A 236 -0.09 -0.03 -5.60
CA VAL A 236 0.40 -1.32 -6.12
C VAL A 236 1.82 -1.51 -5.63
N HIS A 237 2.08 -2.57 -4.90
CA HIS A 237 3.43 -2.95 -4.51
C HIS A 237 3.78 -4.31 -5.09
N GLU A 238 5.02 -4.47 -5.55
CA GLU A 238 5.54 -5.76 -5.98
C GLU A 238 5.82 -6.63 -4.75
N LEU A 239 5.52 -7.91 -4.87
CA LEU A 239 5.76 -8.90 -3.84
C LEU A 239 6.93 -9.79 -4.24
N PHE A 240 7.80 -10.08 -3.28
CA PHE A 240 8.93 -10.96 -3.46
C PHE A 240 8.84 -12.14 -2.49
N LEU A 241 9.36 -13.29 -2.91
CA LEU A 241 9.58 -14.42 -2.02
C LEU A 241 10.98 -14.33 -1.42
N ASN A 242 11.09 -14.43 -0.11
CA ASN A 242 12.37 -14.55 0.56
C ASN A 242 12.92 -15.99 0.48
N GLN A 243 14.12 -16.22 1.01
CA GLN A 243 14.77 -17.53 1.01
C GLN A 243 14.03 -18.63 1.77
N ASP A 244 13.09 -18.27 2.65
CA ASP A 244 12.26 -19.19 3.42
C ASP A 244 10.86 -19.40 2.78
N GLY A 245 10.59 -18.80 1.60
CA GLY A 245 9.31 -18.87 0.87
C GLY A 245 8.21 -17.96 1.42
N TYR A 246 8.54 -16.99 2.28
CA TYR A 246 7.60 -15.99 2.76
C TYR A 246 7.61 -14.73 1.88
N ILE A 247 6.45 -14.10 1.78
CA ILE A 247 6.26 -12.90 0.97
C ILE A 247 6.72 -11.66 1.73
N VAL A 248 7.39 -10.76 1.02
CA VAL A 248 7.71 -9.40 1.45
C VAL A 248 7.29 -8.41 0.36
N ALA A 249 6.76 -7.24 0.73
CA ALA A 249 6.32 -6.21 -0.22
C ALA A 249 7.43 -5.20 -0.49
N SER A 250 7.50 -4.70 -1.71
CA SER A 250 8.43 -3.62 -2.08
C SER A 250 8.22 -2.37 -1.22
N PRO A 251 9.29 -1.63 -0.87
CA PRO A 251 9.18 -0.39 -0.09
C PRO A 251 8.45 0.75 -0.82
N TYR A 252 8.50 0.74 -2.15
CA TYR A 252 7.88 1.75 -3.01
C TYR A 252 6.83 1.13 -3.92
N GLU A 253 5.93 1.97 -4.43
CA GLU A 253 4.96 1.56 -5.42
C GLU A 253 5.64 0.95 -6.65
N TYR A 254 4.94 0.02 -7.27
CA TYR A 254 5.43 -0.61 -8.50
C TYR A 254 5.68 0.42 -9.60
N SER A 255 6.83 0.32 -10.21
CA SER A 255 7.17 1.02 -11.45
C SER A 255 7.54 0.00 -12.53
N ALA A 256 7.09 0.25 -13.76
CA ALA A 256 7.47 -0.58 -14.90
C ALA A 256 8.99 -0.53 -15.19
N ASP A 257 9.67 0.51 -14.73
CA ASP A 257 11.11 0.68 -14.86
C ASP A 257 11.92 -0.19 -13.87
N ASN A 258 11.27 -0.77 -12.86
CA ASN A 258 11.94 -1.66 -11.92
C ASN A 258 12.37 -2.95 -12.61
N ALA A 259 13.64 -3.29 -12.48
CA ALA A 259 14.15 -4.57 -12.94
C ALA A 259 13.46 -5.72 -12.19
N LYS A 260 13.18 -6.80 -12.92
CA LYS A 260 12.66 -8.03 -12.30
C LYS A 260 13.70 -8.62 -11.36
N VAL A 261 13.29 -8.90 -10.12
CA VAL A 261 14.10 -9.64 -9.15
C VAL A 261 13.75 -11.13 -9.24
N THR A 262 14.78 -11.95 -9.41
CA THR A 262 14.68 -13.43 -9.44
C THR A 262 15.61 -14.01 -8.38
N SER A 263 15.51 -15.28 -8.08
CA SER A 263 16.41 -15.99 -7.15
C SER A 263 17.90 -15.95 -7.57
N SER A 264 18.17 -15.63 -8.83
CA SER A 264 19.54 -15.47 -9.38
C SER A 264 19.95 -14.00 -9.59
N THR A 265 19.13 -13.05 -9.21
CA THR A 265 19.51 -11.64 -9.21
C THR A 265 20.58 -11.41 -8.15
N SER A 266 21.67 -10.74 -8.49
CA SER A 266 22.75 -10.46 -7.55
C SER A 266 23.20 -9.01 -7.65
N TYR A 267 23.61 -8.49 -6.54
CA TYR A 267 24.10 -7.11 -6.41
C TYR A 267 25.52 -7.10 -5.87
N SER A 268 26.33 -6.15 -6.32
CA SER A 268 27.66 -5.96 -5.76
C SER A 268 27.57 -5.40 -4.33
N GLU A 269 28.58 -5.68 -3.52
CA GLU A 269 28.70 -5.11 -2.18
C GLU A 269 28.60 -3.58 -2.20
N ASN A 270 29.27 -2.94 -3.16
CA ASN A 270 29.27 -1.48 -3.32
C ASN A 270 27.88 -0.93 -3.66
N SER A 271 27.02 -1.71 -4.32
CA SER A 271 25.63 -1.28 -4.59
C SER A 271 24.72 -1.44 -3.38
N ILE A 272 25.09 -2.31 -2.43
CA ILE A 272 24.32 -2.56 -1.20
C ILE A 272 24.78 -1.65 -0.06
N THR A 273 26.10 -1.50 0.14
CA THR A 273 26.64 -0.70 1.26
C THR A 273 26.23 0.76 1.17
N GLY A 274 26.06 1.40 2.32
CA GLY A 274 25.70 2.81 2.42
C GLY A 274 24.66 3.09 3.50
N THR A 275 24.23 4.34 3.54
CA THR A 275 23.19 4.80 4.48
C THR A 275 21.81 4.56 3.90
N TYR A 276 20.92 4.06 4.74
CA TYR A 276 19.54 3.74 4.43
C TYR A 276 18.58 4.46 5.36
N ASP A 277 17.50 4.93 4.84
CA ASP A 277 16.28 5.20 5.58
C ASP A 277 15.60 3.87 5.87
N VAL A 278 15.44 3.51 7.15
CA VAL A 278 14.90 2.21 7.56
C VAL A 278 13.59 2.40 8.32
N ILE A 279 12.54 1.74 7.86
CA ILE A 279 11.24 1.63 8.53
C ILE A 279 11.10 0.21 9.06
N VAL A 280 10.98 0.06 10.38
CA VAL A 280 10.53 -1.18 11.00
C VAL A 280 9.05 -1.01 11.31
N HIS A 281 8.21 -1.71 10.57
CA HIS A 281 6.76 -1.61 10.74
C HIS A 281 6.32 -2.10 12.12
N LYS A 282 5.28 -1.49 12.65
CA LYS A 282 4.68 -1.91 13.92
C LYS A 282 3.57 -2.91 13.68
N TYR A 283 3.49 -3.89 14.55
CA TYR A 283 2.39 -4.87 14.52
C TYR A 283 1.07 -4.24 14.98
N GLU A 284 1.16 -3.37 15.97
CA GLU A 284 0.02 -2.74 16.61
C GLU A 284 -0.34 -1.46 15.87
N THR A 285 -1.53 -1.43 15.27
CA THR A 285 -2.17 -0.19 14.87
C THR A 285 -2.94 0.34 16.06
N LYS A 286 -2.60 1.52 16.51
CA LYS A 286 -3.39 2.21 17.52
C LYS A 286 -4.65 2.75 16.86
N CYS A 287 -5.79 2.52 17.48
CA CYS A 287 -7.09 2.98 17.01
C CYS A 287 -7.67 3.95 18.04
N ASN A 288 -8.00 5.18 17.63
CA ASN A 288 -8.56 6.20 18.50
C ASN A 288 -9.82 5.75 19.25
N GLN A 289 -10.65 4.93 18.63
CA GLN A 289 -11.87 4.39 19.26
C GLN A 289 -11.56 3.55 20.51
N TYR A 290 -10.35 2.99 20.62
CA TYR A 290 -9.92 2.14 21.73
C TYR A 290 -8.74 2.73 22.51
N GLY A 291 -8.54 4.06 22.43
CA GLY A 291 -7.58 4.79 23.26
C GLY A 291 -6.15 4.86 22.70
N GLY A 292 -5.98 4.69 21.40
CA GLY A 292 -4.71 4.90 20.72
C GLY A 292 -4.78 5.98 19.66
N GLU A 293 -3.64 6.56 19.30
CA GLU A 293 -3.50 7.42 18.13
C GLU A 293 -2.97 6.58 16.95
N THR A 294 -3.42 6.93 15.74
CA THR A 294 -2.85 6.33 14.53
C THR A 294 -1.41 6.80 14.37
N GLU A 295 -0.47 5.93 14.65
CA GLU A 295 0.94 6.28 14.60
C GLU A 295 1.51 6.03 13.19
N ILE A 296 2.13 7.08 12.64
CA ILE A 296 2.90 6.99 11.40
C ILE A 296 4.37 6.68 11.74
N VAL A 297 4.88 5.58 11.24
CA VAL A 297 6.29 5.20 11.40
C VAL A 297 7.14 5.98 10.40
N LYS A 298 8.12 6.73 10.92
CA LYS A 298 9.11 7.45 10.11
C LYS A 298 10.41 6.67 10.07
N PRO A 299 11.23 6.87 9.02
CA PRO A 299 12.49 6.17 8.89
C PRO A 299 13.51 6.59 9.94
N VAL A 300 14.42 5.66 10.22
CA VAL A 300 15.62 5.89 11.04
C VAL A 300 16.83 5.64 10.15
N LYS A 301 17.83 6.53 10.18
CA LYS A 301 19.07 6.39 9.42
C LYS A 301 19.92 5.24 9.97
N VAL A 302 20.24 4.31 9.08
CA VAL A 302 21.03 3.11 9.38
C VAL A 302 22.09 2.92 8.28
N THR A 303 23.31 2.60 8.64
CA THR A 303 24.39 2.34 7.67
C THR A 303 24.71 0.85 7.60
N LEU A 304 24.62 0.28 6.40
CA LEU A 304 25.14 -1.05 6.08
C LEU A 304 26.62 -0.92 5.70
N ASN A 305 27.52 -1.32 6.60
CA ASN A 305 28.96 -1.18 6.40
C ASN A 305 29.52 -2.34 5.56
N ALA A 306 30.63 -2.10 4.85
CA ALA A 306 31.30 -3.10 4.00
C ALA A 306 31.81 -4.32 4.80
N ASP A 307 32.02 -4.20 6.09
CA ASP A 307 32.46 -5.30 6.97
C ASP A 307 31.25 -6.20 7.42
N GLY A 308 30.05 -5.96 6.90
CA GLY A 308 28.84 -6.70 7.26
C GLY A 308 28.20 -6.22 8.56
N THR A 309 28.68 -5.16 9.18
CA THR A 309 28.03 -4.58 10.37
C THR A 309 26.95 -3.58 10.00
N VAL A 310 26.02 -3.36 10.92
CA VAL A 310 24.97 -2.34 10.84
C VAL A 310 25.19 -1.33 11.95
N SER A 311 25.20 -0.03 11.61
CA SER A 311 25.44 1.06 12.54
C SER A 311 24.47 2.22 12.32
N GLY A 312 24.52 3.25 13.18
CA GLY A 312 23.61 4.40 13.15
C GLY A 312 22.48 4.28 14.14
N GLY A 313 21.25 4.59 13.73
CA GLY A 313 20.07 4.57 14.61
C GLY A 313 19.69 3.17 15.12
N MET A 314 20.17 2.13 14.47
CA MET A 314 20.11 0.74 14.93
C MET A 314 21.45 0.05 14.69
N SER A 315 21.78 -0.94 15.53
CA SER A 315 22.98 -1.76 15.39
C SER A 315 22.59 -3.21 15.01
N GLY A 316 23.54 -3.91 14.37
CA GLY A 316 23.36 -5.29 13.98
C GLY A 316 24.38 -5.77 12.96
N SER A 317 23.92 -6.62 12.05
CA SER A 317 24.72 -7.17 10.96
C SER A 317 23.87 -7.35 9.71
N TRP A 318 24.51 -7.47 8.57
CA TRP A 318 23.83 -7.81 7.31
C TRP A 318 24.69 -8.76 6.48
N ALA A 319 24.01 -9.57 5.70
CA ALA A 319 24.64 -10.46 4.73
C ALA A 319 23.71 -10.70 3.54
N VAL A 320 24.30 -11.01 2.40
CA VAL A 320 23.59 -11.47 1.21
C VAL A 320 24.06 -12.89 0.88
N VAL A 321 23.15 -13.73 0.45
CA VAL A 321 23.51 -15.05 -0.07
C VAL A 321 24.12 -14.87 -1.47
N ASN A 322 25.38 -15.24 -1.61
CA ASN A 322 26.13 -14.98 -2.84
C ASN A 322 25.40 -15.50 -4.10
N GLY A 323 25.34 -14.64 -5.13
CA GLY A 323 24.65 -14.96 -6.39
C GLY A 323 23.14 -14.89 -6.34
N THR A 324 22.55 -14.36 -5.25
CA THR A 324 21.12 -14.22 -5.05
C THR A 324 20.76 -12.82 -4.53
N PRO A 325 19.48 -12.40 -4.56
CA PRO A 325 19.04 -11.15 -3.92
C PRO A 325 18.78 -11.31 -2.41
N TYR A 326 18.92 -12.51 -1.86
CA TYR A 326 18.47 -12.83 -0.52
C TYR A 326 19.29 -12.16 0.56
N ALA A 327 18.59 -11.36 1.37
CA ALA A 327 19.15 -10.61 2.50
C ALA A 327 18.86 -11.33 3.82
N THR A 328 19.85 -11.32 4.72
CA THR A 328 19.64 -11.53 6.14
C THR A 328 20.18 -10.29 6.86
N ILE A 329 19.32 -9.59 7.60
CA ILE A 329 19.66 -8.34 8.27
C ILE A 329 19.24 -8.43 9.72
N THR A 330 20.16 -8.17 10.64
CA THR A 330 19.86 -8.01 12.06
C THR A 330 19.72 -6.54 12.39
N LEU A 331 18.58 -6.15 12.93
CA LEU A 331 18.26 -4.79 13.35
C LEU A 331 17.82 -4.80 14.81
N GLY A 332 18.56 -4.12 15.69
CA GLY A 332 18.23 -4.06 17.12
C GLY A 332 18.12 -5.43 17.79
N GLY A 333 18.94 -6.39 17.37
CA GLY A 333 18.98 -7.76 17.92
C GLY A 333 17.94 -8.72 17.37
N LYS A 334 17.13 -8.32 16.36
CA LYS A 334 16.17 -9.18 15.66
C LYS A 334 16.67 -9.53 14.27
N GLU A 335 16.56 -10.80 13.88
CA GLU A 335 16.91 -11.27 12.55
C GLU A 335 15.71 -11.12 11.59
N TYR A 336 15.98 -10.54 10.44
CA TYR A 336 15.05 -10.38 9.34
C TYR A 336 15.60 -11.03 8.08
N LYS A 337 14.75 -11.66 7.30
CA LYS A 337 15.10 -12.28 6.02
C LYS A 337 14.21 -11.75 4.89
N GLY A 338 14.81 -11.51 3.73
CA GLY A 338 14.08 -10.98 2.58
C GLY A 338 14.97 -10.81 1.38
N VAL A 339 14.78 -9.72 0.64
CA VAL A 339 15.50 -9.46 -0.59
C VAL A 339 16.04 -8.03 -0.63
N PHE A 340 17.18 -7.86 -1.33
CA PHE A 340 17.56 -6.59 -1.92
C PHE A 340 16.91 -6.44 -3.30
N ALA A 341 16.52 -5.23 -3.64
CA ALA A 341 15.93 -4.88 -4.93
C ALA A 341 16.20 -3.42 -5.27
N GLU A 342 16.64 -3.12 -6.48
CA GLU A 342 16.62 -1.75 -6.96
C GLU A 342 15.18 -1.34 -7.27
N GLN A 343 14.76 -0.23 -6.67
CA GLN A 343 13.39 0.28 -6.77
C GLN A 343 13.39 1.72 -7.23
N ASN A 344 12.45 2.04 -8.10
CA ASN A 344 12.14 3.44 -8.39
C ASN A 344 11.51 4.08 -7.15
N VAL A 345 12.11 5.16 -6.67
CA VAL A 345 11.53 5.93 -5.55
C VAL A 345 10.28 6.64 -6.04
N THR A 346 9.15 6.30 -5.45
CA THR A 346 7.82 6.81 -5.87
C THR A 346 7.84 8.33 -6.10
N GLY A 347 7.39 8.73 -7.28
CA GLY A 347 7.29 10.13 -7.69
C GLY A 347 8.60 10.79 -8.15
N THR A 348 9.73 10.07 -8.22
CA THR A 348 11.03 10.67 -8.51
C THR A 348 11.70 10.24 -9.81
N ASN A 349 11.36 9.08 -10.40
CA ASN A 349 12.09 8.41 -11.49
C ASN A 349 13.57 8.12 -11.18
N VAL A 350 13.96 8.07 -9.92
CA VAL A 350 15.32 7.68 -9.50
C VAL A 350 15.25 6.30 -8.86
N ASN A 351 16.12 5.41 -9.32
CA ASN A 351 16.26 4.09 -8.70
C ASN A 351 17.25 4.17 -7.54
N THR A 352 16.94 3.46 -6.48
CA THR A 352 17.85 3.25 -5.37
C THR A 352 17.81 1.80 -4.90
N MET A 353 18.87 1.36 -4.24
CA MET A 353 18.89 0.05 -3.61
C MET A 353 17.97 0.05 -2.40
N CYS A 354 17.07 -0.90 -2.38
CA CYS A 354 16.15 -1.14 -1.27
C CYS A 354 16.36 -2.54 -0.70
N PHE A 355 15.92 -2.73 0.53
CA PHE A 355 15.66 -4.05 1.07
C PHE A 355 14.25 -4.13 1.65
N THR A 356 13.68 -5.31 1.56
CA THR A 356 12.41 -5.65 2.21
C THR A 356 12.56 -7.02 2.87
N VAL A 357 12.30 -7.07 4.15
CA VAL A 357 12.64 -8.22 4.99
C VAL A 357 11.58 -8.46 6.07
N ILE A 358 11.50 -9.70 6.57
CA ILE A 358 10.57 -10.10 7.62
C ILE A 358 11.29 -10.82 8.76
N ASP A 359 10.91 -10.49 10.00
CA ASP A 359 11.17 -11.30 11.18
C ASP A 359 10.11 -12.41 11.29
N LYS A 360 10.50 -13.63 10.97
CA LYS A 360 9.64 -14.81 11.00
C LYS A 360 9.01 -15.05 12.38
N THR A 361 9.70 -14.70 13.45
CA THR A 361 9.27 -14.99 14.82
C THR A 361 8.17 -14.06 15.32
N THR A 362 8.09 -12.86 14.73
CA THR A 362 7.07 -11.87 15.06
C THR A 362 6.06 -11.63 13.95
N GLY A 363 6.38 -11.97 12.71
CA GLY A 363 5.58 -11.65 11.54
C GLY A 363 5.68 -10.18 11.12
N LEU A 364 6.66 -9.43 11.63
CA LEU A 364 6.86 -8.02 11.29
C LEU A 364 7.82 -7.85 10.13
N CYS A 365 7.51 -6.91 9.24
CA CYS A 365 8.41 -6.53 8.16
C CYS A 365 9.21 -5.26 8.48
N ALA A 366 10.33 -5.12 7.78
CA ALA A 366 11.14 -3.90 7.77
C ALA A 366 11.53 -3.59 6.32
N TRP A 367 11.58 -2.30 6.02
CA TRP A 367 12.00 -1.74 4.76
C TRP A 367 13.22 -0.87 4.92
N GLY A 368 14.10 -0.89 3.94
CA GLY A 368 15.20 0.05 3.83
C GLY A 368 15.29 0.63 2.43
N SER A 369 15.55 1.90 2.35
CA SER A 369 15.81 2.63 1.13
C SER A 369 17.15 3.35 1.24
N ARG A 370 18.10 3.00 0.37
CA ARG A 370 19.40 3.64 0.35
C ARG A 370 19.26 5.11 -0.02
N GLU A 371 19.98 5.97 0.66
CA GLU A 371 20.03 7.39 0.32
C GLU A 371 20.41 7.59 -1.15
N ILE A 372 19.68 8.47 -1.82
CA ILE A 372 19.96 8.83 -3.20
C ILE A 372 21.27 9.65 -3.21
N ALA A 373 22.25 9.22 -4.02
CA ALA A 373 23.51 9.91 -4.17
C ALA A 373 23.30 11.37 -4.61
N ASP A 374 24.19 12.26 -4.17
CA ASP A 374 24.02 13.71 -4.36
C ASP A 374 23.96 14.11 -5.82
N ASP A 375 24.80 13.52 -6.67
CA ASP A 375 24.79 13.72 -8.13
C ASP A 375 23.47 13.24 -8.76
N ALA A 376 22.97 12.06 -8.36
CA ALA A 376 21.69 11.51 -8.83
C ALA A 376 20.51 12.38 -8.38
N ALA A 377 20.51 12.88 -7.15
CA ALA A 377 19.49 13.79 -6.66
C ALA A 377 19.46 15.09 -7.48
N VAL A 378 20.62 15.70 -7.73
CA VAL A 378 20.72 16.93 -8.56
C VAL A 378 20.24 16.67 -9.99
N ALA A 379 20.74 15.60 -10.63
CA ALA A 379 20.38 15.27 -12.01
C ALA A 379 18.88 15.04 -12.18
N GLN A 380 18.25 14.35 -11.24
CA GLN A 380 16.83 14.05 -11.34
C GLN A 380 15.93 15.28 -11.03
N ASN A 381 16.29 16.08 -10.03
CA ASN A 381 15.60 17.36 -9.81
C ASN A 381 15.69 18.22 -11.08
N ALA A 382 16.86 18.33 -11.71
CA ALA A 382 17.06 19.08 -12.94
C ALA A 382 16.21 18.54 -14.11
N LYS A 383 16.11 17.21 -14.25
CA LYS A 383 15.28 16.55 -15.28
C LYS A 383 13.79 16.83 -15.09
N ASN A 384 13.32 16.83 -13.85
CA ASN A 384 11.91 17.02 -13.51
C ASN A 384 11.53 18.51 -13.38
N PHE A 385 12.53 19.40 -13.31
CA PHE A 385 12.32 20.82 -13.11
C PHE A 385 11.57 21.44 -14.28
N LYS A 386 10.47 22.11 -13.97
CA LYS A 386 9.65 22.82 -14.96
C LYS A 386 9.33 24.21 -14.43
N VAL A 387 9.56 25.19 -15.24
CA VAL A 387 9.15 26.57 -15.03
C VAL A 387 8.77 27.15 -16.38
N SER A 388 7.77 28.02 -16.39
CA SER A 388 7.37 28.79 -17.57
C SER A 388 7.69 30.25 -17.32
N ILE A 389 8.68 30.81 -18.03
CA ILE A 389 9.06 32.20 -17.98
C ILE A 389 8.87 32.78 -19.40
N SER A 390 7.98 33.75 -19.52
CA SER A 390 7.71 34.45 -20.79
C SER A 390 8.92 35.27 -21.20
N SER A 391 9.11 35.50 -22.50
CA SER A 391 10.14 36.39 -23.01
C SER A 391 9.92 37.87 -22.59
N GLU A 392 8.67 38.22 -22.27
CA GLU A 392 8.26 39.55 -21.80
C GLU A 392 7.29 39.39 -20.63
N THR A 393 7.36 40.27 -19.63
CA THR A 393 6.47 40.25 -18.48
C THR A 393 6.19 41.63 -17.91
N TYR A 394 5.03 41.78 -17.27
CA TYR A 394 4.62 42.90 -16.41
C TYR A 394 4.22 42.35 -15.01
N ASN A 395 4.17 41.04 -14.84
CA ASN A 395 3.64 40.40 -13.66
C ASN A 395 4.72 39.61 -12.93
N ASP A 396 4.48 39.37 -11.66
CA ASP A 396 5.29 38.45 -10.85
C ASP A 396 5.42 37.07 -11.52
N ILE A 397 6.58 36.48 -11.36
CA ILE A 397 6.93 35.17 -11.92
C ILE A 397 6.94 34.15 -10.79
N GLU A 398 6.18 33.08 -10.94
CA GLU A 398 6.22 31.97 -10.01
C GLU A 398 7.52 31.16 -10.21
N LEU A 399 8.41 31.20 -9.21
CA LEU A 399 9.70 30.51 -9.22
C LEU A 399 9.64 29.28 -8.33
N PRO A 400 9.59 28.06 -8.91
CA PRO A 400 9.49 26.82 -8.13
C PRO A 400 10.73 26.59 -7.26
N THR A 401 10.51 26.17 -6.01
CA THR A 401 11.57 25.82 -5.04
C THR A 401 11.41 24.42 -4.46
N GLU A 402 10.35 23.70 -4.85
CA GLU A 402 10.14 22.34 -4.38
C GLU A 402 11.17 21.37 -4.96
N SER A 403 11.80 20.58 -4.08
CA SER A 403 12.81 19.59 -4.44
C SER A 403 12.61 18.30 -3.66
N PHE A 404 13.29 17.25 -4.04
CA PHE A 404 13.28 15.98 -3.33
C PHE A 404 14.70 15.46 -3.06
N ALA A 405 14.83 14.38 -2.29
CA ALA A 405 16.08 13.72 -1.94
C ALA A 405 17.14 14.67 -1.32
N GLY A 406 16.69 15.68 -0.59
CA GLY A 406 17.57 16.63 0.10
C GLY A 406 18.32 17.59 -0.82
N ALA A 407 17.94 17.69 -2.11
CA ALA A 407 18.44 18.77 -2.97
C ALA A 407 17.79 20.10 -2.59
N THR A 408 18.45 21.20 -2.95
CA THR A 408 17.96 22.57 -2.72
C THR A 408 17.82 23.28 -4.07
N ILE A 409 16.70 23.97 -4.30
CA ILE A 409 16.48 24.84 -5.46
C ILE A 409 16.50 26.27 -5.01
N THR A 410 17.39 27.06 -5.60
CA THR A 410 17.53 28.49 -5.33
C THR A 410 17.47 29.28 -6.64
N TRP A 411 17.04 30.53 -6.55
CA TRP A 411 17.02 31.45 -7.66
C TRP A 411 17.87 32.68 -7.40
N SER A 412 18.46 33.20 -8.44
CA SER A 412 19.12 34.52 -8.44
C SER A 412 18.73 35.30 -9.66
N SER A 413 18.59 36.62 -9.50
CA SER A 413 18.30 37.57 -10.53
C SER A 413 19.53 38.40 -10.85
N SER A 414 19.75 38.70 -12.13
CA SER A 414 20.81 39.63 -12.56
C SER A 414 20.51 41.08 -12.16
N ASP A 415 19.24 41.38 -11.91
CA ASP A 415 18.78 42.69 -11.44
C ASP A 415 17.64 42.53 -10.44
N THR A 416 17.98 42.58 -9.14
CA THR A 416 17.03 42.38 -8.05
C THR A 416 16.12 43.58 -7.80
N ASP A 417 16.42 44.75 -8.35
CA ASP A 417 15.58 45.93 -8.26
C ASP A 417 14.41 45.83 -9.26
N VAL A 418 14.59 45.05 -10.34
CA VAL A 418 13.58 44.82 -11.39
C VAL A 418 12.84 43.50 -11.15
N ILE A 419 13.56 42.41 -10.93
CA ILE A 419 12.94 41.12 -10.51
C ILE A 419 13.69 40.58 -9.28
N SER A 420 13.00 40.44 -8.18
CA SER A 420 13.60 39.87 -6.98
C SER A 420 13.94 38.37 -7.15
N ASN A 421 14.79 37.81 -6.30
CA ASN A 421 15.10 36.37 -6.28
C ASN A 421 13.86 35.48 -6.00
N ASN A 422 12.75 36.05 -5.56
CA ASN A 422 11.49 35.36 -5.32
C ASN A 422 10.47 35.60 -6.48
N GLY A 423 10.90 36.22 -7.57
CA GLY A 423 10.06 36.43 -8.74
C GLY A 423 9.12 37.64 -8.68
N VAL A 424 9.22 38.49 -7.65
CA VAL A 424 8.42 39.74 -7.56
C VAL A 424 8.99 40.74 -8.55
N VAL A 425 8.12 41.26 -9.39
CA VAL A 425 8.47 42.22 -10.46
C VAL A 425 8.17 43.67 -10.02
N THR A 426 9.15 44.53 -10.21
CA THR A 426 9.01 45.99 -10.09
C THR A 426 9.14 46.59 -11.49
N ILE A 427 8.10 47.26 -11.95
CA ILE A 427 8.07 47.82 -13.32
C ILE A 427 9.12 48.94 -13.43
N PRO A 428 10.11 48.83 -14.33
CA PRO A 428 11.12 49.86 -14.56
C PRO A 428 10.60 51.00 -15.45
N ALA A 429 11.36 52.08 -15.55
CA ALA A 429 11.02 53.19 -16.46
C ALA A 429 11.10 52.79 -17.93
N ASP A 430 12.11 52.01 -18.30
CA ASP A 430 12.38 51.50 -19.65
C ASP A 430 12.39 49.97 -19.65
N ASP A 431 12.16 49.34 -20.81
CA ASP A 431 12.26 47.90 -20.99
C ASP A 431 13.61 47.37 -20.50
N THR A 432 13.59 46.47 -19.58
CA THR A 432 14.79 45.98 -18.92
C THR A 432 14.88 44.45 -19.02
N GLU A 433 15.97 43.97 -19.64
CA GLU A 433 16.28 42.55 -19.72
C GLU A 433 16.86 42.08 -18.39
N VAL A 434 16.31 40.99 -17.86
CA VAL A 434 16.75 40.34 -16.62
C VAL A 434 17.00 38.87 -16.88
N ILE A 435 18.12 38.35 -16.36
CA ILE A 435 18.47 36.93 -16.37
C ILE A 435 18.15 36.37 -15.00
N LEU A 436 17.28 35.33 -14.96
CA LEU A 436 16.96 34.53 -13.79
C LEU A 436 17.73 33.22 -13.86
N THR A 437 18.58 32.94 -12.88
CA THR A 437 19.35 31.71 -12.81
C THR A 437 18.77 30.82 -11.73
N VAL A 438 18.32 29.61 -12.11
CA VAL A 438 18.00 28.55 -11.16
C VAL A 438 19.26 27.74 -10.86
N ARG A 439 19.49 27.45 -9.58
CA ARG A 439 20.51 26.53 -9.11
C ARG A 439 19.88 25.42 -8.30
N ILE A 440 20.10 24.19 -8.73
CA ILE A 440 19.71 22.95 -8.04
C ILE A 440 20.99 22.32 -7.49
N SER A 441 21.09 22.13 -6.17
CA SER A 441 22.34 21.68 -5.56
C SER A 441 22.13 20.68 -4.42
N LYS A 442 23.11 19.77 -4.24
CA LYS A 442 23.22 18.88 -3.08
C LYS A 442 24.70 18.51 -2.89
N GLY A 443 25.24 18.71 -1.69
CA GLY A 443 26.68 18.56 -1.44
C GLY A 443 27.52 19.41 -2.40
N ASP A 444 28.50 18.77 -3.04
CA ASP A 444 29.38 19.41 -4.02
C ASP A 444 28.80 19.43 -5.45
N TYR A 445 27.66 18.81 -5.68
CA TYR A 445 27.02 18.71 -6.99
C TYR A 445 25.99 19.81 -7.19
N TYR A 446 25.95 20.35 -8.41
CA TYR A 446 24.92 21.32 -8.78
C TYR A 446 24.61 21.28 -10.27
N TYR A 447 23.43 21.81 -10.60
CA TYR A 447 22.96 22.10 -11.94
C TYR A 447 22.48 23.55 -11.98
N GLU A 448 22.83 24.30 -13.02
CA GLU A 448 22.39 25.68 -13.24
C GLU A 448 21.73 25.82 -14.62
N ARG A 449 20.74 26.65 -14.68
CA ARG A 449 20.09 27.07 -15.93
C ARG A 449 19.62 28.50 -15.85
N GLU A 450 19.86 29.24 -16.95
CA GLU A 450 19.46 30.62 -17.09
C GLU A 450 18.18 30.75 -17.93
N TYR A 451 17.38 31.74 -17.59
CA TYR A 451 16.17 32.15 -18.27
C TYR A 451 16.22 33.67 -18.44
N THR A 452 16.04 34.17 -19.67
CA THR A 452 16.01 35.59 -19.97
C THR A 452 14.56 36.02 -20.14
N THR A 453 14.21 37.15 -19.53
CA THR A 453 12.92 37.85 -19.71
C THR A 453 13.12 39.35 -19.75
N THR A 454 12.29 40.03 -20.47
CA THR A 454 12.26 41.52 -20.49
C THR A 454 11.07 41.96 -19.62
N VAL A 455 11.35 42.76 -18.59
CA VAL A 455 10.31 43.49 -17.88
C VAL A 455 10.00 44.76 -18.67
N MET A 456 8.77 44.87 -19.12
CA MET A 456 8.34 45.99 -19.96
C MET A 456 8.18 47.23 -19.09
N GLY A 457 8.76 48.35 -19.56
CA GLY A 457 8.74 49.61 -18.84
C GLY A 457 7.39 50.35 -18.89
N GLU A 458 7.21 51.35 -18.01
CA GLU A 458 5.96 52.13 -17.93
C GLU A 458 5.59 52.81 -19.22
N GLY A 459 6.56 53.11 -20.10
CA GLY A 459 6.37 53.80 -21.38
C GLY A 459 6.11 52.91 -22.59
N THR A 460 6.23 51.61 -22.46
CA THR A 460 6.10 50.65 -23.58
C THR A 460 4.64 50.31 -23.85
N PRO A 461 4.10 50.56 -25.05
CA PRO A 461 2.75 50.11 -25.38
C PRO A 461 2.71 48.56 -25.41
N VAL A 462 1.82 47.99 -24.66
CA VAL A 462 1.54 46.53 -24.76
C VAL A 462 0.98 46.26 -26.16
N ASP A 463 1.62 45.39 -26.93
CA ASP A 463 1.01 44.84 -28.14
C ASP A 463 -0.15 43.90 -27.75
N THR A 464 -1.34 44.51 -27.66
CA THR A 464 -2.58 43.78 -27.33
C THR A 464 -3.14 42.99 -28.52
N THR A 465 -2.48 43.04 -29.69
CA THR A 465 -2.96 42.37 -30.90
C THR A 465 -2.20 41.09 -31.24
N SER A 466 -0.98 40.94 -30.77
CA SER A 466 -0.19 39.71 -30.98
C SER A 466 -0.73 38.56 -30.13
N GLY A 467 -1.23 37.54 -30.79
CA GLY A 467 -1.77 36.34 -30.13
C GLY A 467 -3.20 36.45 -29.60
N LEU A 468 -3.90 37.56 -29.85
CA LEU A 468 -5.31 37.69 -29.50
C LEU A 468 -6.19 37.02 -30.57
N GLU A 469 -6.98 36.02 -30.14
CA GLU A 469 -8.03 35.41 -30.98
C GLU A 469 -9.27 36.31 -31.10
N ALA A 470 -9.50 37.22 -30.14
CA ALA A 470 -10.58 38.23 -30.20
C ALA A 470 -10.26 39.42 -29.29
N LEU A 471 -10.48 40.65 -29.81
CA LEU A 471 -10.42 41.92 -29.07
C LEU A 471 -11.82 42.46 -28.87
N TYR A 472 -12.31 42.47 -27.64
CA TYR A 472 -13.58 43.11 -27.28
C TYR A 472 -13.31 44.50 -26.68
N LYS A 473 -13.68 45.56 -27.42
CA LYS A 473 -13.64 46.93 -26.90
C LYS A 473 -14.91 47.19 -26.10
N PHE A 474 -14.78 47.46 -24.82
CA PHE A 474 -15.85 47.95 -23.98
C PHE A 474 -15.99 49.47 -24.10
N GLU A 475 -16.74 49.93 -25.04
CA GLU A 475 -17.04 51.39 -25.24
C GLU A 475 -18.31 51.84 -24.50
N GLY A 476 -18.69 51.18 -23.41
CA GLY A 476 -19.80 51.60 -22.56
C GLY A 476 -21.20 51.21 -23.06
N ASN A 477 -21.33 50.45 -24.14
CA ASN A 477 -22.60 49.91 -24.63
C ASN A 477 -22.55 48.41 -24.85
N LEU A 478 -23.21 47.66 -23.97
CA LEU A 478 -23.55 46.25 -24.13
C LEU A 478 -24.80 46.08 -25.01
N THR A 479 -24.77 46.63 -26.24
CA THR A 479 -25.77 46.28 -27.24
C THR A 479 -25.07 45.52 -28.35
N ASN A 480 -25.54 44.26 -28.56
CA ASN A 480 -25.15 43.44 -29.70
C ASN A 480 -25.31 44.19 -31.01
#